data_6a09c942e06f35ce72c6828096917678
#
_entry.id   6a09c942e06f35ce72c6828096917678
#
_cell.length_a   1.000
_cell.length_b   1.000
_cell.length_c   1.000
_cell.angle_alpha   90.00
_cell.angle_beta   90.00
_cell.angle_gamma   90.00
#
_symmetry.space_group_name_H-M   'P 1'
#
loop_
_entity.id
_entity.type
_entity.pdbx_description
1 polymer ?
#
loop_
_entity_poly.entity_id
_entity_poly.type
_entity_poly.pdbx_seq_one_letter_code
_entity_poly.pdbx_strand_id
1 'polypeptide(L)'
;TYTHLLRTSHEFDSTLNNNPAIALSFRNQFIPSMSYSYTFDRAATYRNPNRLFWQTSLTQAGNIISGIEYLAGKKGSGKKIFGNVYSQFLKLTSEVIKYKQVSDNSLVATRFMGGIGYAYGNTKVMPYSEQFYIGGANSIRAFRIRSIGPGSYRPQTKSVTAYLDQTGDIKLETDIGYRFKIAGRMYGALFMDAGNVWLVRKEKERPGGEFRLKGLWKEIALGTGFGLRYDITYIVIRADLGVALHAPYDTGKAGYFNIRNYGFKDGLVLNLAIGYPF
;
A
#
# COMPACT_ATOMS: atom_id res chain seq x y z
N THR A 1 -18.57 -5.91 -5.70
CA THR A 1 -17.89 -7.00 -4.95
C THR A 1 -18.72 -7.38 -3.73
N TYR A 2 -18.86 -8.67 -3.48
CA TYR A 2 -19.49 -9.23 -2.30
C TYR A 2 -18.44 -10.03 -1.52
N THR A 3 -18.23 -9.66 -0.28
CA THR A 3 -17.30 -10.37 0.62
C THR A 3 -18.11 -11.14 1.64
N HIS A 4 -17.95 -12.46 1.64
CA HIS A 4 -18.64 -13.36 2.57
C HIS A 4 -17.64 -14.39 3.11
N LEU A 5 -17.57 -14.51 4.43
CA LEU A 5 -16.80 -15.55 5.09
C LEU A 5 -17.64 -16.83 5.12
N LEU A 6 -17.22 -17.82 4.34
CA LEU A 6 -17.93 -19.11 4.26
C LEU A 6 -17.60 -20.04 5.42
N ARG A 7 -16.32 -20.10 5.81
CA ARG A 7 -15.82 -20.88 6.94
C ARG A 7 -14.62 -20.17 7.55
N THR A 8 -14.53 -20.19 8.85
CA THR A 8 -13.42 -19.65 9.61
C THR A 8 -12.76 -20.78 10.42
N SER A 9 -11.46 -20.72 10.65
CA SER A 9 -10.79 -21.60 11.60
C SER A 9 -10.96 -21.05 13.03
N HIS A 10 -10.88 -21.91 14.03
CA HIS A 10 -10.96 -21.50 15.44
C HIS A 10 -9.89 -20.43 15.79
N GLU A 11 -8.69 -20.55 15.22
CA GLU A 11 -7.62 -19.56 15.40
C GLU A 11 -7.96 -18.20 14.78
N PHE A 12 -8.58 -18.20 13.59
CA PHE A 12 -9.03 -16.99 12.94
C PHE A 12 -10.18 -16.32 13.70
N ASP A 13 -11.15 -17.09 14.17
CA ASP A 13 -12.25 -16.60 15.03
C ASP A 13 -11.73 -15.99 16.33
N SER A 14 -10.75 -16.63 16.97
CA SER A 14 -10.06 -16.09 18.14
C SER A 14 -9.37 -14.76 17.81
N THR A 15 -8.73 -14.65 16.64
CA THR A 15 -8.09 -13.42 16.17
C THR A 15 -9.11 -12.31 15.94
N LEU A 16 -10.26 -12.62 15.31
CA LEU A 16 -11.35 -11.67 15.12
C LEU A 16 -11.93 -11.17 16.42
N ASN A 17 -12.10 -12.06 17.40
CA ASN A 17 -12.64 -11.72 18.73
C ASN A 17 -11.67 -10.82 19.53
N ASN A 18 -10.37 -11.04 19.36
CA ASN A 18 -9.34 -10.29 20.08
C ASN A 18 -8.94 -8.99 19.35
N ASN A 19 -9.37 -8.81 18.10
CA ASN A 19 -9.04 -7.63 17.30
C ASN A 19 -10.28 -7.08 16.55
N PRO A 20 -11.01 -6.15 17.17
CA PRO A 20 -12.21 -5.55 16.58
C PRO A 20 -11.97 -4.85 15.25
N ALA A 21 -10.77 -4.31 14.99
CA ALA A 21 -10.44 -3.67 13.71
C ALA A 21 -10.40 -4.73 12.59
N ILE A 22 -9.76 -5.88 12.82
CA ILE A 22 -9.78 -7.00 11.89
C ILE A 22 -11.20 -7.51 11.68
N ALA A 23 -11.95 -7.70 12.78
CA ALA A 23 -13.33 -8.17 12.71
C ALA A 23 -14.22 -7.26 11.84
N LEU A 24 -14.06 -5.94 11.98
CA LEU A 24 -14.79 -4.97 11.16
C LEU A 24 -14.42 -5.07 9.67
N SER A 25 -13.15 -5.31 9.37
CA SER A 25 -12.63 -5.39 8.01
C SER A 25 -13.07 -6.68 7.28
N PHE A 26 -13.31 -7.76 8.02
CA PHE A 26 -13.74 -9.05 7.48
C PHE A 26 -15.24 -9.32 7.61
N ARG A 27 -16.04 -8.35 8.02
CA ARG A 27 -17.51 -8.50 8.04
C ARG A 27 -18.05 -8.78 6.65
N ASN A 28 -19.11 -9.57 6.62
CA ASN A 28 -19.90 -9.73 5.40
C ASN A 28 -20.42 -8.37 4.96
N GLN A 29 -19.98 -7.94 3.80
CA GLN A 29 -20.36 -6.64 3.27
C GLN A 29 -20.51 -6.66 1.76
N PHE A 30 -21.46 -5.89 1.29
CA PHE A 30 -21.68 -5.64 -0.11
C PHE A 30 -21.01 -4.32 -0.50
N ILE A 31 -20.15 -4.35 -1.54
CA ILE A 31 -19.39 -3.18 -2.00
C ILE A 31 -19.84 -2.83 -3.42
N PRO A 32 -20.96 -2.10 -3.57
CA PRO A 32 -21.42 -1.62 -4.86
C PRO A 32 -20.59 -0.41 -5.27
N SER A 33 -19.49 -0.63 -5.95
CA SER A 33 -18.56 0.42 -6.31
C SER A 33 -18.57 0.75 -7.79
N MET A 34 -18.27 2.01 -8.11
CA MET A 34 -18.02 2.54 -9.44
C MET A 34 -16.72 3.33 -9.40
N SER A 35 -15.84 3.08 -10.37
CA SER A 35 -14.55 3.76 -10.46
C SER A 35 -14.46 4.50 -11.79
N TYR A 36 -13.92 5.71 -11.71
CA TYR A 36 -13.50 6.49 -12.87
C TYR A 36 -11.99 6.64 -12.81
N SER A 37 -11.31 6.32 -13.92
CA SER A 37 -9.86 6.42 -14.01
C SER A 37 -9.47 7.30 -15.19
N TYR A 38 -8.63 8.29 -14.92
CA TYR A 38 -7.96 9.10 -15.94
C TYR A 38 -6.51 8.63 -16.04
N THR A 39 -6.07 8.33 -17.26
CA THR A 39 -4.70 7.92 -17.53
C THR A 39 -4.09 8.82 -18.60
N PHE A 40 -2.94 9.39 -18.28
CA PHE A 40 -2.09 10.11 -19.21
C PHE A 40 -0.78 9.35 -19.35
N ASP A 41 -0.48 8.86 -20.53
CA ASP A 41 0.78 8.16 -20.83
C ASP A 41 1.48 8.83 -22.01
N ARG A 42 2.55 9.55 -21.67
CA ARG A 42 3.47 10.09 -22.66
C ARG A 42 4.57 9.06 -22.89
N ALA A 43 4.35 8.15 -23.83
CA ALA A 43 5.30 7.10 -24.16
C ALA A 43 6.66 7.68 -24.62
N ALA A 44 7.71 6.92 -24.34
CA ALA A 44 9.04 7.22 -24.88
C ALA A 44 9.04 7.06 -26.40
N THR A 45 9.72 7.97 -27.08
CA THR A 45 9.93 7.93 -28.54
C THR A 45 11.42 7.97 -28.86
N TYR A 46 11.82 7.68 -30.11
CA TYR A 46 13.22 7.79 -30.54
C TYR A 46 13.79 9.20 -30.29
N ARG A 47 12.99 10.25 -30.48
CA ARG A 47 13.41 11.64 -30.22
C ARG A 47 13.34 12.07 -28.76
N ASN A 48 12.52 11.38 -27.94
CA ASN A 48 12.37 11.66 -26.52
C ASN A 48 12.27 10.34 -25.75
N PRO A 49 13.39 9.82 -25.25
CA PRO A 49 13.43 8.55 -24.53
C PRO A 49 12.80 8.61 -23.13
N ASN A 50 12.38 9.80 -22.69
CA ASN A 50 11.74 9.98 -21.39
C ASN A 50 10.26 9.65 -21.50
N ARG A 51 9.76 8.91 -20.51
CA ARG A 51 8.33 8.56 -20.38
C ARG A 51 7.74 9.21 -19.13
N LEU A 52 6.51 9.69 -19.24
CA LEU A 52 5.71 10.14 -18.12
C LEU A 52 4.38 9.41 -18.17
N PHE A 53 4.10 8.66 -17.13
CA PHE A 53 2.81 8.02 -16.88
C PHE A 53 2.17 8.67 -15.66
N TRP A 54 0.90 9.03 -15.77
CA TRP A 54 0.09 9.54 -14.68
C TRP A 54 -1.29 8.91 -14.72
N GLN A 55 -1.69 8.29 -13.63
CA GLN A 55 -3.02 7.74 -13.46
C GLN A 55 -3.64 8.26 -12.18
N THR A 56 -4.89 8.71 -12.29
CA THR A 56 -5.71 9.09 -11.14
C THR A 56 -7.03 8.35 -11.21
N SER A 57 -7.44 7.74 -10.11
CA SER A 57 -8.68 6.99 -10.04
C SER A 57 -9.51 7.47 -8.87
N LEU A 58 -10.78 7.75 -9.13
CA LEU A 58 -11.79 8.06 -8.14
C LEU A 58 -12.78 6.89 -8.07
N THR A 59 -12.84 6.24 -6.92
CA THR A 59 -13.78 5.15 -6.64
C THR A 59 -14.80 5.62 -5.62
N GLN A 60 -16.07 5.44 -5.93
CA GLN A 60 -17.17 5.62 -5.01
C GLN A 60 -17.89 4.30 -4.76
N ALA A 61 -18.38 4.07 -3.54
CA ALA A 61 -19.20 2.90 -3.22
C ALA A 61 -20.42 3.31 -2.42
N GLY A 62 -21.56 2.67 -2.71
CA GLY A 62 -22.80 2.81 -1.96
C GLY A 62 -23.54 4.14 -2.09
N ASN A 63 -22.97 5.16 -2.75
CA ASN A 63 -23.55 6.50 -2.79
C ASN A 63 -24.86 6.56 -3.59
N ILE A 64 -24.90 5.93 -4.74
CA ILE A 64 -26.09 5.87 -5.59
C ILE A 64 -27.24 5.20 -4.82
N ILE A 65 -26.94 4.07 -4.20
CA ILE A 65 -27.92 3.30 -3.42
C ILE A 65 -28.40 4.10 -2.22
N SER A 66 -27.48 4.72 -1.48
CA SER A 66 -27.81 5.57 -0.34
C SER A 66 -28.68 6.77 -0.75
N GLY A 67 -28.42 7.35 -1.93
CA GLY A 67 -29.22 8.41 -2.52
C GLY A 67 -30.65 7.96 -2.84
N ILE A 68 -30.82 6.82 -3.50
CA ILE A 68 -32.13 6.25 -3.81
C ILE A 68 -32.91 5.94 -2.52
N GLU A 69 -32.27 5.34 -1.52
CA GLU A 69 -32.92 5.04 -0.24
C GLU A 69 -33.30 6.30 0.55
N TYR A 70 -32.48 7.36 0.46
CA TYR A 70 -32.80 8.66 1.06
C TYR A 70 -34.04 9.26 0.44
N LEU A 71 -34.13 9.24 -0.90
CA LEU A 71 -35.33 9.70 -1.62
C LEU A 71 -36.57 8.85 -1.29
N ALA A 72 -36.39 7.57 -1.00
CA ALA A 72 -37.44 6.66 -0.55
C ALA A 72 -37.80 6.83 0.96
N GLY A 73 -37.26 7.86 1.63
CA GLY A 73 -37.54 8.16 3.04
C GLY A 73 -36.74 7.31 4.06
N LYS A 74 -35.87 6.42 3.63
CA LYS A 74 -35.04 5.61 4.53
C LYS A 74 -33.84 6.43 5.01
N LYS A 75 -33.89 6.89 6.25
CA LYS A 75 -32.80 7.62 6.92
C LYS A 75 -32.03 6.68 7.88
N GLY A 76 -30.78 7.05 8.23
CA GLY A 76 -29.95 6.33 9.19
C GLY A 76 -28.78 5.58 8.55
N SER A 77 -28.00 4.86 9.39
CA SER A 77 -26.84 4.04 9.01
C SER A 77 -27.13 2.54 9.24
N GLY A 78 -26.27 1.67 8.71
CA GLY A 78 -26.45 0.21 8.85
C GLY A 78 -27.52 -0.37 7.92
N LYS A 79 -27.91 0.35 6.87
CA LYS A 79 -28.86 -0.11 5.86
C LYS A 79 -28.34 -1.33 5.12
N LYS A 80 -29.25 -2.24 4.75
CA LYS A 80 -28.91 -3.54 4.16
C LYS A 80 -29.50 -3.70 2.77
N ILE A 81 -28.76 -4.38 1.89
CA ILE A 81 -29.22 -4.88 0.60
C ILE A 81 -28.93 -6.38 0.57
N PHE A 82 -29.90 -7.18 0.16
CA PHE A 82 -29.81 -8.65 0.21
C PHE A 82 -29.38 -9.18 1.58
N GLY A 83 -29.87 -8.56 2.66
CA GLY A 83 -29.53 -8.96 4.03
C GLY A 83 -28.17 -8.48 4.55
N ASN A 84 -27.32 -7.88 3.72
CA ASN A 84 -25.97 -7.45 4.09
C ASN A 84 -25.84 -5.93 4.11
N VAL A 85 -25.06 -5.42 5.05
CA VAL A 85 -24.73 -4.00 5.11
C VAL A 85 -23.87 -3.65 3.90
N TYR A 86 -24.22 -2.61 3.17
CA TYR A 86 -23.38 -2.13 2.07
C TYR A 86 -22.41 -1.05 2.53
N SER A 87 -21.22 -1.10 1.98
CA SER A 87 -20.18 -0.11 2.27
C SER A 87 -20.44 1.19 1.54
N GLN A 88 -20.18 2.31 2.23
CA GLN A 88 -20.30 3.66 1.66
C GLN A 88 -19.00 4.42 1.87
N PHE A 89 -18.28 4.74 0.78
CA PHE A 89 -17.01 5.45 0.82
C PHE A 89 -16.69 6.18 -0.48
N LEU A 90 -15.72 7.09 -0.38
CA LEU A 90 -14.96 7.64 -1.51
C LEU A 90 -13.49 7.28 -1.35
N LYS A 91 -12.83 6.95 -2.46
CA LYS A 91 -11.40 6.64 -2.52
C LYS A 91 -10.78 7.31 -3.73
N LEU A 92 -9.78 8.13 -3.49
CA LEU A 92 -8.97 8.77 -4.52
C LEU A 92 -7.58 8.18 -4.48
N THR A 93 -7.05 7.80 -5.65
CA THR A 93 -5.65 7.37 -5.81
C THR A 93 -5.02 8.13 -6.95
N SER A 94 -3.76 8.50 -6.82
CA SER A 94 -2.97 9.10 -7.90
C SER A 94 -1.58 8.50 -7.91
N GLU A 95 -1.12 8.09 -9.09
CA GLU A 95 0.20 7.55 -9.32
C GLU A 95 0.86 8.29 -10.47
N VAL A 96 2.08 8.73 -10.26
CA VAL A 96 2.92 9.37 -11.28
C VAL A 96 4.22 8.60 -11.40
N ILE A 97 4.54 8.13 -12.60
CA ILE A 97 5.80 7.43 -12.90
C ILE A 97 6.53 8.21 -13.98
N LYS A 98 7.78 8.52 -13.71
CA LYS A 98 8.66 9.22 -14.66
C LYS A 98 9.91 8.40 -14.91
N TYR A 99 10.18 8.13 -16.16
CA TYR A 99 11.45 7.55 -16.61
C TYR A 99 12.27 8.64 -17.29
N LYS A 100 13.52 8.79 -16.85
CA LYS A 100 14.48 9.70 -17.43
C LYS A 100 15.71 8.91 -17.85
N GLN A 101 15.99 8.88 -19.15
CA GLN A 101 17.24 8.30 -19.65
C GLN A 101 18.41 9.19 -19.24
N VAL A 102 19.43 8.59 -18.66
CA VAL A 102 20.65 9.27 -18.21
C VAL A 102 21.77 9.02 -19.21
N SER A 103 21.84 7.81 -19.77
CA SER A 103 22.75 7.43 -20.85
C SER A 103 22.09 6.34 -21.69
N ASP A 104 22.75 5.93 -22.79
CA ASP A 104 22.26 4.84 -23.65
C ASP A 104 22.05 3.52 -22.88
N ASN A 105 22.75 3.35 -21.78
CA ASN A 105 22.74 2.13 -20.98
C ASN A 105 22.17 2.32 -19.57
N SER A 106 21.60 3.49 -19.26
CA SER A 106 21.08 3.75 -17.92
C SER A 106 19.91 4.72 -17.91
N LEU A 107 19.01 4.51 -16.94
CA LEU A 107 17.85 5.37 -16.71
C LEU A 107 17.57 5.52 -15.20
N VAL A 108 16.94 6.64 -14.86
CA VAL A 108 16.31 6.86 -13.55
C VAL A 108 14.80 6.70 -13.71
N ALA A 109 14.22 5.84 -12.91
CA ALA A 109 12.78 5.69 -12.76
C ALA A 109 12.35 6.24 -11.40
N THR A 110 11.34 7.09 -11.39
CA THR A 110 10.75 7.65 -10.17
C THR A 110 9.26 7.37 -10.17
N ARG A 111 8.73 6.96 -9.03
CA ARG A 111 7.30 6.80 -8.80
C ARG A 111 6.89 7.59 -7.57
N PHE A 112 5.77 8.26 -7.67
CA PHE A 112 5.05 8.83 -6.54
C PHE A 112 3.62 8.28 -6.56
N MET A 113 3.18 7.77 -5.42
CA MET A 113 1.83 7.26 -5.25
C MET A 113 1.20 7.88 -4.00
N GLY A 114 0.05 8.51 -4.17
CA GLY A 114 -0.78 9.03 -3.09
C GLY A 114 -2.19 8.44 -3.16
N GLY A 115 -2.82 8.25 -2.01
CA GLY A 115 -4.20 7.80 -1.95
C GLY A 115 -4.87 8.16 -0.64
N ILE A 116 -6.17 8.38 -0.72
CA ILE A 116 -7.03 8.61 0.45
C ILE A 116 -8.37 7.92 0.24
N GLY A 117 -8.82 7.17 1.23
CA GLY A 117 -10.15 6.58 1.33
C GLY A 117 -10.88 7.14 2.55
N TYR A 118 -12.16 7.44 2.39
CA TYR A 118 -12.98 7.95 3.46
C TYR A 118 -14.34 7.26 3.47
N ALA A 119 -14.59 6.46 4.51
CA ALA A 119 -15.87 5.81 4.75
C ALA A 119 -16.81 6.74 5.54
N TYR A 120 -18.06 6.81 5.13
CA TYR A 120 -19.09 7.68 5.75
C TYR A 120 -20.49 7.10 5.57
N GLY A 121 -21.47 7.75 6.16
CA GLY A 121 -22.89 7.40 5.99
C GLY A 121 -23.20 6.00 6.53
N ASN A 122 -23.35 5.03 5.66
CA ASN A 122 -23.79 3.68 6.02
C ASN A 122 -22.74 2.87 6.79
N THR A 123 -21.45 3.13 6.55
CA THR A 123 -20.32 2.50 7.25
C THR A 123 -19.29 3.54 7.70
N LYS A 124 -18.60 3.28 8.81
CA LYS A 124 -17.59 4.20 9.37
C LYS A 124 -16.15 3.77 9.10
N VAL A 125 -15.96 2.55 8.62
CA VAL A 125 -14.65 1.94 8.39
C VAL A 125 -14.56 1.51 6.95
N MET A 126 -13.40 1.71 6.33
CA MET A 126 -13.11 1.24 4.98
C MET A 126 -13.08 -0.29 4.95
N PRO A 127 -13.65 -0.93 3.92
CA PRO A 127 -13.46 -2.36 3.71
C PRO A 127 -11.98 -2.71 3.63
N TYR A 128 -11.58 -3.84 4.22
CA TYR A 128 -10.19 -4.29 4.21
C TYR A 128 -9.61 -4.42 2.80
N SER A 129 -10.40 -4.91 1.85
CA SER A 129 -10.02 -5.03 0.45
C SER A 129 -9.74 -3.68 -0.24
N GLU A 130 -10.24 -2.58 0.33
CA GLU A 130 -10.09 -1.24 -0.22
C GLU A 130 -9.07 -0.39 0.54
N GLN A 131 -8.58 -0.85 1.69
CA GLN A 131 -7.53 -0.18 2.44
C GLN A 131 -6.17 -0.28 1.76
N PHE A 132 -5.34 0.71 1.97
CA PHE A 132 -3.97 0.75 1.48
C PHE A 132 -3.02 -0.04 2.39
N TYR A 133 -1.96 -0.55 1.79
CA TYR A 133 -0.82 -1.14 2.50
C TYR A 133 0.47 -0.81 1.76
N ILE A 134 1.61 -1.02 2.42
CA ILE A 134 2.95 -0.84 1.86
C ILE A 134 3.84 -2.05 2.18
N GLY A 135 5.03 -2.03 1.57
CA GLY A 135 6.02 -3.11 1.65
C GLY A 135 5.90 -4.15 0.54
N GLY A 136 6.94 -4.92 0.38
CA GLY A 136 7.07 -5.95 -0.65
C GLY A 136 7.71 -5.48 -1.94
N ALA A 137 7.82 -6.39 -2.89
CA ALA A 137 8.62 -6.23 -4.11
C ALA A 137 8.23 -5.04 -5.01
N ASN A 138 6.97 -4.58 -4.98
CA ASN A 138 6.45 -3.49 -5.82
C ASN A 138 6.09 -2.23 -5.01
N SER A 139 6.61 -2.11 -3.80
CA SER A 139 6.41 -1.00 -2.89
C SER A 139 7.74 -0.70 -2.18
N ILE A 140 7.77 -0.47 -0.87
CA ILE A 140 9.00 -0.25 -0.12
C ILE A 140 9.73 -1.58 0.05
N ARG A 141 10.69 -1.88 -0.83
CA ARG A 141 11.34 -3.19 -0.98
C ARG A 141 12.17 -3.63 0.22
N ALA A 142 12.52 -2.71 1.10
CA ALA A 142 13.25 -3.01 2.34
C ALA A 142 12.35 -3.59 3.46
N PHE A 143 11.04 -3.64 3.24
CA PHE A 143 10.08 -4.16 4.21
C PHE A 143 9.17 -5.21 3.59
N ARG A 144 8.79 -6.20 4.39
CA ARG A 144 7.83 -7.22 3.95
C ARG A 144 6.47 -6.58 3.69
N ILE A 145 5.70 -7.22 2.83
CA ILE A 145 4.33 -6.79 2.56
C ILE A 145 3.53 -6.70 3.85
N ARG A 146 2.82 -5.57 4.06
CA ARG A 146 2.01 -5.32 5.26
C ARG A 146 2.80 -5.49 6.56
N SER A 147 4.01 -4.94 6.64
CA SER A 147 4.82 -4.96 7.86
C SER A 147 5.07 -3.57 8.43
N ILE A 148 4.49 -2.53 7.82
CA ILE A 148 4.65 -1.12 8.18
C ILE A 148 3.29 -0.45 8.25
N GLY A 149 3.13 0.45 9.22
CA GLY A 149 1.93 1.27 9.41
C GLY A 149 0.79 0.52 10.11
N PRO A 150 -0.35 1.19 10.28
CA PRO A 150 -0.58 2.61 10.01
C PRO A 150 0.19 3.54 10.97
N GLY A 151 0.69 4.66 10.44
CA GLY A 151 1.47 5.63 11.23
C GLY A 151 2.65 4.98 11.95
N SER A 152 2.77 5.25 13.25
CA SER A 152 3.77 4.64 14.15
C SER A 152 3.29 3.36 14.83
N TYR A 153 2.10 2.87 14.50
CA TYR A 153 1.55 1.64 15.08
C TYR A 153 2.42 0.43 14.76
N ARG A 154 2.66 -0.40 15.79
CA ARG A 154 3.32 -1.70 15.68
C ARG A 154 2.52 -2.73 16.47
N PRO A 155 2.11 -3.85 15.86
CA PRO A 155 1.46 -4.95 16.57
C PRO A 155 2.39 -5.48 17.68
N GLN A 156 1.85 -5.65 18.89
CA GLN A 156 2.65 -6.13 20.03
C GLN A 156 2.90 -7.64 19.99
N THR A 157 2.06 -8.39 19.31
CA THR A 157 2.19 -9.83 19.13
C THR A 157 2.82 -10.16 17.79
N LYS A 158 3.83 -11.02 17.80
CA LYS A 158 4.40 -11.65 16.57
C LYS A 158 3.47 -12.75 16.04
N SER A 159 2.16 -12.54 16.08
CA SER A 159 1.19 -13.46 15.51
C SER A 159 1.30 -13.49 14.00
N VAL A 160 1.05 -14.64 13.38
CA VAL A 160 0.98 -14.80 11.93
C VAL A 160 -0.06 -13.86 11.30
N THR A 161 -1.05 -13.43 12.08
CA THR A 161 -2.13 -12.52 11.66
C THR A 161 -1.83 -11.05 11.90
N ALA A 162 -0.69 -10.70 12.53
CA ALA A 162 -0.33 -9.31 12.85
C ALA A 162 -0.22 -8.41 11.59
N TYR A 163 0.06 -8.99 10.41
CA TYR A 163 0.08 -8.25 9.15
C TYR A 163 -1.30 -7.75 8.70
N LEU A 164 -2.39 -8.33 9.21
CA LEU A 164 -3.76 -7.93 8.85
C LEU A 164 -4.10 -6.53 9.39
N ASP A 165 -3.49 -6.12 10.50
CA ASP A 165 -3.71 -4.80 11.10
C ASP A 165 -2.95 -3.67 10.40
N GLN A 166 -1.97 -4.02 9.57
CA GLN A 166 -1.06 -3.04 8.98
C GLN A 166 -1.57 -2.53 7.64
N THR A 167 -2.73 -1.92 7.69
CA THR A 167 -3.42 -1.26 6.58
C THR A 167 -3.86 0.14 6.99
N GLY A 168 -4.14 1.02 6.03
CA GLY A 168 -4.56 2.39 6.29
C GLY A 168 -5.54 2.93 5.25
N ASP A 169 -6.11 4.07 5.57
CA ASP A 169 -7.04 4.80 4.72
C ASP A 169 -6.32 5.84 3.86
N ILE A 170 -5.10 6.24 4.25
CA ILE A 170 -4.24 7.17 3.53
C ILE A 170 -2.94 6.45 3.18
N LYS A 171 -2.41 6.69 1.98
CA LYS A 171 -1.10 6.18 1.53
C LYS A 171 -0.29 7.30 0.91
N LEU A 172 0.98 7.37 1.28
CA LEU A 172 2.00 8.13 0.55
C LEU A 172 3.21 7.24 0.33
N GLU A 173 3.68 7.17 -0.91
CA GLU A 173 4.82 6.34 -1.30
C GLU A 173 5.62 7.04 -2.40
N THR A 174 6.94 6.99 -2.29
CA THR A 174 7.87 7.50 -3.29
C THR A 174 8.97 6.47 -3.48
N ASP A 175 9.24 6.13 -4.73
CA ASP A 175 10.27 5.18 -5.12
C ASP A 175 11.17 5.80 -6.17
N ILE A 176 12.48 5.61 -6.02
CA ILE A 176 13.49 6.06 -6.96
C ILE A 176 14.38 4.88 -7.27
N GLY A 177 14.64 4.62 -8.56
CA GLY A 177 15.50 3.55 -9.02
C GLY A 177 16.43 4.01 -10.14
N TYR A 178 17.73 3.85 -9.94
CA TYR A 178 18.73 3.98 -11.00
C TYR A 178 19.01 2.61 -11.60
N ARG A 179 18.69 2.41 -12.85
CA ARG A 179 18.86 1.15 -13.59
C ARG A 179 19.94 1.31 -14.63
N PHE A 180 20.85 0.32 -14.71
CA PHE A 180 21.99 0.35 -15.63
C PHE A 180 22.28 -1.04 -16.19
N LYS A 181 22.76 -1.09 -17.40
CA LYS A 181 23.16 -2.32 -18.07
C LYS A 181 24.52 -2.79 -17.51
N ILE A 182 24.62 -4.05 -17.17
CA ILE A 182 25.88 -4.67 -16.72
C ILE A 182 26.56 -5.35 -17.93
N ALA A 183 25.91 -6.34 -18.51
CA ALA A 183 26.40 -7.07 -19.67
C ALA A 183 25.25 -7.84 -20.33
N GLY A 184 25.26 -7.93 -21.67
CA GLY A 184 24.27 -8.70 -22.42
C GLY A 184 22.83 -8.35 -22.02
N ARG A 185 22.14 -9.30 -21.39
CA ARG A 185 20.75 -9.16 -20.91
C ARG A 185 20.65 -8.91 -19.39
N MET A 186 21.78 -8.64 -18.73
CA MET A 186 21.83 -8.41 -17.29
C MET A 186 21.87 -6.91 -16.99
N TYR A 187 21.01 -6.48 -16.07
CA TYR A 187 20.91 -5.11 -15.59
C TYR A 187 21.02 -5.07 -14.07
N GLY A 188 21.68 -4.02 -13.57
CA GLY A 188 21.71 -3.65 -12.17
C GLY A 188 20.70 -2.57 -11.84
N ALA A 189 20.33 -2.45 -10.58
CA ALA A 189 19.64 -1.28 -10.07
C ALA A 189 20.08 -0.94 -8.66
N LEU A 190 20.15 0.35 -8.37
CA LEU A 190 20.19 0.92 -7.04
C LEU A 190 18.86 1.60 -6.79
N PHE A 191 18.34 1.53 -5.58
CA PHE A 191 17.05 2.11 -5.30
C PHE A 191 16.92 2.68 -3.89
N MET A 192 15.97 3.61 -3.75
CA MET A 192 15.53 4.16 -2.49
C MET A 192 14.00 4.29 -2.52
N ASP A 193 13.35 3.75 -1.49
CA ASP A 193 11.90 3.73 -1.34
C ASP A 193 11.52 4.36 -0.01
N ALA A 194 10.48 5.19 0.01
CA ALA A 194 9.98 5.85 1.21
C ALA A 194 8.46 5.92 1.21
N GLY A 195 7.84 5.80 2.37
CA GLY A 195 6.39 5.95 2.48
C GLY A 195 5.81 5.38 3.77
N ASN A 196 4.50 5.54 3.91
CA ASN A 196 3.71 4.92 4.97
C ASN A 196 2.23 4.92 4.59
N VAL A 197 1.42 4.26 5.41
CA VAL A 197 -0.03 4.36 5.41
C VAL A 197 -0.51 4.90 6.75
N TRP A 198 -1.69 5.54 6.77
CA TRP A 198 -2.29 6.11 7.99
C TRP A 198 -3.79 5.89 7.99
N LEU A 199 -4.38 5.97 9.17
CA LEU A 199 -5.81 6.03 9.36
C LEU A 199 -6.30 7.49 9.26
N VAL A 200 -7.49 7.69 8.70
CA VAL A 200 -8.17 8.98 8.72
C VAL A 200 -8.73 9.29 10.11
N ARG A 201 -9.14 8.24 10.86
CA ARG A 201 -9.71 8.36 12.19
C ARG A 201 -8.85 7.68 13.23
N LYS A 202 -8.85 8.25 14.44
CA LYS A 202 -8.19 7.62 15.59
C LYS A 202 -8.91 6.32 15.95
N GLU A 203 -8.14 5.26 16.13
CA GLU A 203 -8.60 3.97 16.60
C GLU A 203 -7.87 3.59 17.90
N LYS A 204 -8.60 3.00 18.83
CA LYS A 204 -8.04 2.58 20.13
C LYS A 204 -7.12 1.37 19.98
N GLU A 205 -7.46 0.49 19.07
CA GLU A 205 -6.76 -0.75 18.77
C GLU A 205 -5.45 -0.53 18.02
N ARG A 206 -5.33 0.60 17.29
CA ARG A 206 -4.14 0.98 16.51
C ARG A 206 -3.62 2.36 16.94
N PRO A 207 -3.12 2.50 18.19
CA PRO A 207 -2.62 3.78 18.70
C PRO A 207 -1.43 4.28 17.87
N GLY A 208 -1.43 5.57 17.54
CA GLY A 208 -0.42 6.18 16.67
C GLY A 208 -0.65 5.95 15.18
N GLY A 209 -1.76 5.29 14.78
CA GLY A 209 -2.08 5.02 13.39
C GLY A 209 -2.71 6.19 12.64
N GLU A 210 -3.21 7.22 13.32
CA GLU A 210 -3.89 8.35 12.70
C GLU A 210 -2.92 9.31 11.99
N PHE A 211 -3.36 9.87 10.86
CA PHE A 211 -2.57 10.86 10.11
C PHE A 211 -2.44 12.17 10.88
N ARG A 212 -1.22 12.64 11.06
CA ARG A 212 -0.88 13.92 11.67
C ARG A 212 0.23 14.61 10.88
N LEU A 213 0.01 15.85 10.45
CA LEU A 213 1.06 16.62 9.77
C LEU A 213 2.28 16.87 10.67
N LYS A 214 2.02 17.11 11.97
CA LYS A 214 3.11 17.30 12.95
C LYS A 214 3.78 15.95 13.23
N GLY A 215 5.03 15.82 12.82
CA GLY A 215 5.81 14.60 13.03
C GLY A 215 5.73 13.59 11.87
N LEU A 216 5.11 13.93 10.76
CA LEU A 216 4.97 13.06 9.57
C LEU A 216 6.30 12.41 9.16
N TRP A 217 7.41 13.17 9.16
CA TRP A 217 8.73 12.68 8.79
C TRP A 217 9.27 11.56 9.70
N LYS A 218 8.82 11.51 10.96
CA LYS A 218 9.19 10.45 11.91
C LYS A 218 8.42 9.15 11.64
N GLU A 219 7.34 9.26 10.90
CA GLU A 219 6.47 8.13 10.57
C GLU A 219 6.73 7.57 9.16
N ILE A 220 7.65 8.16 8.38
CA ILE A 220 8.02 7.66 7.06
C ILE A 220 8.98 6.48 7.22
N ALA A 221 8.61 5.31 6.68
CA ALA A 221 9.54 4.21 6.47
C ALA A 221 10.48 4.57 5.32
N LEU A 222 11.76 4.27 5.47
CA LEU A 222 12.80 4.50 4.47
C LEU A 222 13.61 3.24 4.26
N GLY A 223 13.79 2.87 3.02
CA GLY A 223 14.62 1.74 2.63
C GLY A 223 15.46 2.05 1.40
N THR A 224 16.56 1.34 1.26
CA THR A 224 17.42 1.37 0.08
C THR A 224 17.80 -0.05 -0.32
N GLY A 225 18.53 -0.20 -1.41
CA GLY A 225 19.02 -1.51 -1.79
C GLY A 225 19.57 -1.55 -3.20
N PHE A 226 19.94 -2.75 -3.57
CA PHE A 226 20.37 -3.05 -4.93
C PHE A 226 19.65 -4.29 -5.46
N GLY A 227 19.64 -4.44 -6.77
CA GLY A 227 19.02 -5.60 -7.36
C GLY A 227 19.58 -5.92 -8.73
N LEU A 228 19.42 -7.19 -9.11
CA LEU A 228 19.75 -7.72 -10.40
C LEU A 228 18.48 -7.99 -11.21
N ARG A 229 18.56 -7.77 -12.51
CA ARG A 229 17.51 -8.05 -13.47
C ARG A 229 18.09 -8.85 -14.62
N TYR A 230 17.38 -9.86 -15.03
CA TYR A 230 17.70 -10.64 -16.22
C TYR A 230 16.55 -10.60 -17.21
N ASP A 231 16.79 -10.01 -18.36
CA ASP A 231 15.79 -9.82 -19.42
C ASP A 231 15.79 -11.01 -20.37
N ILE A 232 14.67 -11.77 -20.39
CA ILE A 232 14.49 -12.91 -21.27
C ILE A 232 13.66 -12.53 -22.52
N THR A 233 13.59 -11.23 -22.86
CA THR A 233 12.84 -10.66 -23.98
C THR A 233 11.35 -10.50 -23.68
N TYR A 234 10.68 -11.53 -23.16
CA TYR A 234 9.26 -11.50 -22.81
C TYR A 234 9.01 -11.31 -21.31
N ILE A 235 10.00 -11.65 -20.49
CA ILE A 235 9.91 -11.66 -19.03
C ILE A 235 11.21 -11.11 -18.47
N VAL A 236 11.08 -10.21 -17.51
CA VAL A 236 12.22 -9.76 -16.70
C VAL A 236 12.15 -10.44 -15.33
N ILE A 237 13.14 -11.24 -15.01
CA ILE A 237 13.29 -11.81 -13.67
C ILE A 237 14.15 -10.84 -12.85
N ARG A 238 13.73 -10.54 -11.65
CA ARG A 238 14.49 -9.67 -10.75
C ARG A 238 14.66 -10.24 -9.36
N ALA A 239 15.80 -9.91 -8.78
CA ALA A 239 16.13 -10.16 -7.38
C ALA A 239 16.57 -8.83 -6.76
N ASP A 240 15.84 -8.33 -5.79
CA ASP A 240 16.12 -7.08 -5.08
C ASP A 240 16.45 -7.37 -3.62
N LEU A 241 17.63 -6.95 -3.16
CA LEU A 241 18.02 -6.96 -1.75
C LEU A 241 17.73 -5.57 -1.16
N GLY A 242 16.68 -5.48 -0.37
CA GLY A 242 16.27 -4.28 0.35
C GLY A 242 16.91 -4.18 1.74
N VAL A 243 17.33 -2.98 2.10
CA VAL A 243 17.98 -2.62 3.36
C VAL A 243 17.14 -1.55 4.03
N ALA A 244 16.54 -1.86 5.19
CA ALA A 244 15.76 -0.91 5.96
C ALA A 244 16.69 0.13 6.62
N LEU A 245 16.40 1.41 6.43
CA LEU A 245 17.13 2.53 7.04
C LEU A 245 16.36 3.10 8.23
N HIS A 246 15.06 3.33 8.06
CA HIS A 246 14.19 3.89 9.08
C HIS A 246 12.81 3.22 9.04
N ALA A 247 12.29 2.88 10.22
CA ALA A 247 10.91 2.41 10.43
C ALA A 247 10.10 3.47 11.18
N PRO A 248 8.77 3.54 10.99
CA PRO A 248 7.90 4.52 11.63
C PRO A 248 7.66 4.26 13.13
N TYR A 249 8.20 3.19 13.67
CA TYR A 249 8.10 2.80 15.08
C TYR A 249 9.48 2.78 15.74
N ASP A 250 9.51 2.79 17.07
CA ASP A 250 10.76 2.76 17.81
C ASP A 250 11.50 1.43 17.62
N THR A 251 12.75 1.52 17.18
CA THR A 251 13.70 0.40 17.02
C THR A 251 14.76 0.38 18.12
N GLY A 252 14.56 1.18 19.19
CA GLY A 252 15.58 1.47 20.20
C GLY A 252 16.55 2.59 19.79
N LYS A 253 16.41 3.17 18.60
CA LYS A 253 17.19 4.28 18.06
C LYS A 253 16.34 5.26 17.25
N ALA A 254 15.19 5.67 17.81
CA ALA A 254 14.26 6.58 17.16
C ALA A 254 13.83 6.16 15.73
N GLY A 255 13.64 4.87 15.50
CA GLY A 255 13.25 4.30 14.21
C GLY A 255 14.40 3.89 13.28
N TYR A 256 15.64 4.32 13.56
CA TYR A 256 16.78 3.95 12.72
C TYR A 256 17.32 2.56 13.02
N PHE A 257 17.68 1.82 11.98
CA PHE A 257 18.30 0.52 12.09
C PHE A 257 19.82 0.64 12.33
N ASN A 258 20.38 -0.28 13.13
CA ASN A 258 21.81 -0.31 13.36
C ASN A 258 22.51 -1.14 12.25
N ILE A 259 23.29 -0.51 11.41
CA ILE A 259 24.00 -1.13 10.27
C ILE A 259 24.90 -2.28 10.71
N ARG A 260 25.40 -2.30 11.96
CA ARG A 260 26.27 -3.37 12.47
C ARG A 260 25.53 -4.69 12.76
N ASN A 261 24.20 -4.64 12.91
CA ASN A 261 23.38 -5.79 13.31
C ASN A 261 22.40 -6.20 12.21
N TYR A 262 22.69 -5.89 10.95
CA TYR A 262 21.82 -6.29 9.85
C TYR A 262 21.79 -7.79 9.67
N GLY A 263 20.61 -8.38 9.75
CA GLY A 263 20.30 -9.74 9.36
C GLY A 263 18.99 -9.81 8.61
N PHE A 264 18.73 -10.92 7.93
CA PHE A 264 17.45 -11.14 7.22
C PHE A 264 16.21 -11.07 8.13
N LYS A 265 16.41 -11.13 9.46
CA LYS A 265 15.31 -10.97 10.43
C LYS A 265 15.04 -9.49 10.79
N ASP A 266 16.06 -8.63 10.70
CA ASP A 266 16.05 -7.34 11.38
C ASP A 266 16.27 -6.12 10.46
N GLY A 267 16.34 -6.29 9.15
CA GLY A 267 16.51 -5.13 8.27
C GLY A 267 16.92 -5.44 6.84
N LEU A 268 17.06 -6.72 6.49
CA LEU A 268 17.31 -7.17 5.11
C LEU A 268 16.09 -7.93 4.58
N VAL A 269 15.67 -7.61 3.37
CA VAL A 269 14.58 -8.31 2.68
C VAL A 269 15.05 -8.65 1.26
N LEU A 270 15.05 -9.94 0.93
CA LEU A 270 15.23 -10.39 -0.43
C LEU A 270 13.86 -10.55 -1.11
N ASN A 271 13.67 -9.85 -2.21
CA ASN A 271 12.48 -9.94 -3.04
C ASN A 271 12.84 -10.58 -4.38
N LEU A 272 12.16 -11.68 -4.71
CA LEU A 272 12.16 -12.27 -6.04
C LEU A 272 10.86 -11.90 -6.73
N ALA A 273 10.92 -11.40 -7.95
CA ALA A 273 9.73 -10.98 -8.68
C ALA A 273 9.92 -11.03 -10.19
N ILE A 274 8.81 -10.95 -10.90
CA ILE A 274 8.75 -10.87 -12.36
C ILE A 274 8.32 -9.46 -12.75
N GLY A 275 8.97 -8.89 -13.76
CA GLY A 275 8.73 -7.53 -14.23
C GLY A 275 9.50 -6.47 -13.46
N TYR A 276 9.31 -5.22 -13.87
CA TYR A 276 9.84 -4.07 -13.16
C TYR A 276 8.90 -3.68 -12.00
N PRO A 277 9.40 -3.05 -10.92
CA PRO A 277 8.54 -2.69 -9.78
C PRO A 277 7.52 -1.59 -10.12
N PHE A 278 7.82 -0.77 -11.12
CA PHE A 278 6.99 0.27 -11.71
C PHE A 278 7.59 0.69 -13.05
#